data_2e2ded8339cd4cdda44e340de4e4db00
#
_entry.id   2e2ded8339cd4cdda44e340de4e4db00
#
_cell.length_a   1.000
_cell.length_b   1.000
_cell.length_c   1.000
_cell.angle_alpha   90.00
_cell.angle_beta   90.00
_cell.angle_gamma   90.00
#
_symmetry.space_group_name_H-M   'P 1'
#
loop_
_entity.id
_entity.type
_entity.pdbx_description
1 polymer ?
#
loop_
_entity_poly.entity_id
_entity_poly.type
_entity_poly.pdbx_seq_one_letter_code
_entity_poly.pdbx_strand_id
1 'polypeptide(L)'
;MKIIKRNGSEETFDIQKIVVAVTKADKDNGERTLTDSQIEDIAEYVEFKCNKLNRAVSVEEIQDMVENQIMATGAFELARKYVRYRYKRSLVRKANTTDNRILSLIEYNNEDVKQENSNKNPAVNSVQRDYMAGEVSRDLTTRMLLPHDIVEADREGIIHFHDSDYYAQHMHNCDLVNLEDMLQNGTVISGTMIEKPHSFSTACNIATQIIAQVASNQYGGQSISLTHLAPFVDVSREKIRKEVISEQELVGMEYPEDVLNEIVERRLKKEITKGVQTIEYQVITLMTTNGQAPFLTVFMYLNEAKNEREKKDLAMIIEETLRQRYQGVKNEAGVWVTPAFPKLIYVLEEDNIEEGSEYYYLTELAAKCTAKRLVPDYISEKKMKELKEGNCFPVMGCRSCLSPWKDENGNYKFYGRFNQGVVTINLVDVALSSGGDMDKFWKIFDDRLELCYRALMCRHNRLKGTLSDAAPILWQFGALARLKKGEPIDKLLYGGYSTISLGYAGLYECVKYMTGKSHTDPDATPFALDVMKHRCVADFCDRIRNLHSTDLFQFFRQGKIIHICIFFIHSTHNGSGEFIRTCSRCDHSFCRVA
;
A
#
# COMPACT_ATOMS: atom_id res chain seq x y z
N MET A 1 27.86 -3.76 34.72
CA MET A 1 28.01 -5.05 34.00
C MET A 1 27.06 -5.06 32.80
N LYS A 2 27.45 -5.72 31.70
CA LYS A 2 26.57 -5.91 30.54
C LYS A 2 25.99 -7.31 30.54
N ILE A 3 24.75 -7.43 30.07
CA ILE A 3 24.08 -8.72 29.86
C ILE A 3 23.77 -8.91 28.38
N ILE A 4 23.73 -10.15 27.93
CA ILE A 4 23.34 -10.53 26.58
C ILE A 4 21.86 -10.93 26.64
N LYS A 5 21.02 -10.16 25.97
CA LYS A 5 19.60 -10.51 25.78
C LYS A 5 19.46 -11.73 24.85
N ARG A 6 18.29 -12.36 24.86
CA ARG A 6 17.98 -13.51 23.99
C ARG A 6 18.06 -13.20 22.49
N ASN A 7 17.90 -11.93 22.10
CA ASN A 7 18.08 -11.48 20.71
C ASN A 7 19.53 -11.15 20.34
N GLY A 8 20.49 -11.43 21.25
CA GLY A 8 21.92 -11.17 21.06
C GLY A 8 22.36 -9.74 21.36
N SER A 9 21.44 -8.81 21.64
CA SER A 9 21.81 -7.43 22.01
C SER A 9 22.36 -7.35 23.43
N GLU A 10 23.29 -6.40 23.66
CA GLU A 10 23.82 -6.11 24.99
C GLU A 10 23.04 -4.97 25.67
N GLU A 11 22.73 -5.16 26.95
CA GLU A 11 22.09 -4.14 27.81
C GLU A 11 22.79 -4.07 29.15
N THR A 12 22.61 -2.97 29.86
CA THR A 12 23.09 -2.83 31.25
C THR A 12 22.29 -3.75 32.18
N PHE A 13 22.99 -4.44 33.08
CA PHE A 13 22.35 -5.29 34.09
C PHE A 13 21.48 -4.43 35.03
N ASP A 14 20.27 -4.90 35.28
CA ASP A 14 19.29 -4.25 36.15
C ASP A 14 18.78 -5.29 37.16
N ILE A 15 19.21 -5.13 38.42
CA ILE A 15 18.89 -6.01 39.54
C ILE A 15 17.37 -6.03 39.82
N GLN A 16 16.67 -4.92 39.59
CA GLN A 16 15.23 -4.80 39.84
C GLN A 16 14.42 -5.77 38.96
N LYS A 17 14.90 -6.11 37.79
CA LYS A 17 14.26 -7.13 36.93
C LYS A 17 14.23 -8.51 37.57
N ILE A 18 15.24 -8.85 38.38
CA ILE A 18 15.27 -10.11 39.15
C ILE A 18 14.26 -10.05 40.29
N VAL A 19 14.29 -8.99 41.09
CA VAL A 19 13.35 -8.77 42.19
C VAL A 19 11.89 -8.87 41.70
N VAL A 20 11.55 -8.18 40.61
CA VAL A 20 10.21 -8.22 40.02
C VAL A 20 9.84 -9.63 39.53
N ALA A 21 10.76 -10.35 38.90
CA ALA A 21 10.49 -11.68 38.37
C ALA A 21 10.23 -12.71 39.50
N VAL A 22 11.04 -12.67 40.56
CA VAL A 22 10.87 -13.57 41.73
C VAL A 22 9.59 -13.21 42.50
N THR A 23 9.33 -11.92 42.74
CA THR A 23 8.09 -11.46 43.38
C THR A 23 6.83 -11.87 42.64
N LYS A 24 6.83 -11.79 41.30
CA LYS A 24 5.69 -12.24 40.47
C LYS A 24 5.47 -13.74 40.58
N ALA A 25 6.56 -14.54 40.55
CA ALA A 25 6.46 -15.97 40.70
C ALA A 25 5.96 -16.38 42.09
N ASP A 26 6.30 -15.62 43.13
CA ASP A 26 5.88 -15.89 44.51
C ASP A 26 4.41 -15.50 44.75
N LYS A 27 3.91 -14.43 44.13
CA LYS A 27 2.52 -13.98 44.23
C LYS A 27 1.48 -14.83 43.50
N ASP A 28 1.86 -15.65 42.59
CA ASP A 28 0.95 -16.37 41.67
C ASP A 28 0.04 -17.43 42.35
N ASN A 29 0.10 -17.61 43.68
CA ASN A 29 -0.72 -18.56 44.47
C ASN A 29 -1.24 -18.08 45.84
N GLY A 30 -1.33 -16.77 46.06
CA GLY A 30 -2.05 -16.23 47.23
C GLY A 30 -1.29 -16.22 48.54
N GLU A 31 -0.29 -17.05 48.78
CA GLU A 31 0.59 -17.03 49.97
C GLU A 31 2.03 -16.76 49.55
N ARG A 32 2.63 -15.71 50.10
CA ARG A 32 4.04 -15.38 49.91
C ARG A 32 4.92 -16.41 50.63
N THR A 33 5.87 -17.00 49.90
CA THR A 33 6.83 -17.96 50.44
C THR A 33 8.10 -17.28 50.95
N LEU A 34 8.47 -16.15 50.37
CA LEU A 34 9.67 -15.35 50.69
C LEU A 34 9.32 -13.97 51.20
N THR A 35 10.11 -13.44 52.12
CA THR A 35 10.06 -12.04 52.54
C THR A 35 10.72 -11.15 51.47
N ASP A 36 10.42 -9.86 51.49
CA ASP A 36 11.05 -8.91 50.55
C ASP A 36 12.57 -8.89 50.72
N SER A 37 13.09 -8.97 51.97
CA SER A 37 14.52 -9.10 52.23
C SER A 37 15.16 -10.33 51.61
N GLN A 38 14.49 -11.49 51.68
CA GLN A 38 15.02 -12.74 51.06
C GLN A 38 15.03 -12.66 49.54
N ILE A 39 14.08 -11.91 48.92
CA ILE A 39 14.08 -11.70 47.46
C ILE A 39 15.22 -10.76 47.07
N GLU A 40 15.48 -9.73 47.85
CA GLU A 40 16.63 -8.82 47.63
C GLU A 40 17.96 -9.57 47.81
N ASP A 41 18.12 -10.40 48.83
CA ASP A 41 19.30 -11.23 49.04
C ASP A 41 19.59 -12.18 47.88
N ILE A 42 18.53 -12.74 47.28
CA ILE A 42 18.65 -13.58 46.06
C ILE A 42 19.15 -12.74 44.89
N ALA A 43 18.60 -11.57 44.70
CA ALA A 43 18.98 -10.69 43.59
C ALA A 43 20.42 -10.17 43.73
N GLU A 44 20.83 -9.76 44.95
CA GLU A 44 22.19 -9.34 45.26
C GLU A 44 23.22 -10.44 45.07
N TYR A 45 22.88 -11.65 45.49
CA TYR A 45 23.74 -12.83 45.29
C TYR A 45 23.96 -13.12 43.80
N VAL A 46 22.88 -13.02 42.99
CA VAL A 46 22.98 -13.24 41.54
C VAL A 46 23.82 -12.15 40.90
N GLU A 47 23.62 -10.88 41.30
CA GLU A 47 24.45 -9.76 40.82
C GLU A 47 25.92 -9.96 41.15
N PHE A 48 26.23 -10.35 42.40
CA PHE A 48 27.60 -10.65 42.84
C PHE A 48 28.23 -11.78 41.99
N LYS A 49 27.49 -12.87 41.75
CA LYS A 49 27.95 -13.95 40.89
C LYS A 49 28.22 -13.53 39.46
N CYS A 50 27.32 -12.75 38.88
CA CYS A 50 27.47 -12.22 37.54
C CYS A 50 28.69 -11.30 37.41
N ASN A 51 28.89 -10.39 38.38
CA ASN A 51 30.06 -9.50 38.40
C ASN A 51 31.39 -10.28 38.49
N LYS A 52 31.39 -11.44 39.17
CA LYS A 52 32.57 -12.28 39.34
C LYS A 52 33.01 -13.01 38.05
N LEU A 53 32.07 -13.15 37.06
CA LEU A 53 32.38 -13.82 35.78
C LEU A 53 33.21 -12.96 34.82
N ASN A 54 33.32 -11.66 35.05
CA ASN A 54 34.13 -10.71 34.28
C ASN A 54 33.89 -10.77 32.75
N ARG A 55 32.67 -11.11 32.34
CA ARG A 55 32.18 -11.13 30.95
C ARG A 55 30.69 -10.76 30.92
N ALA A 56 30.18 -10.45 29.74
CA ALA A 56 28.74 -10.33 29.54
C ALA A 56 28.06 -11.69 29.81
N VAL A 57 26.98 -11.69 30.59
CA VAL A 57 26.25 -12.89 31.02
C VAL A 57 24.91 -12.94 30.30
N SER A 58 24.52 -14.11 29.81
CA SER A 58 23.23 -14.25 29.13
C SER A 58 22.07 -14.22 30.13
N VAL A 59 20.90 -13.77 29.68
CA VAL A 59 19.67 -13.79 30.50
C VAL A 59 19.32 -15.20 30.97
N GLU A 60 19.63 -16.22 30.18
CA GLU A 60 19.39 -17.62 30.59
C GLU A 60 20.31 -18.06 31.75
N GLU A 61 21.60 -17.73 31.69
CA GLU A 61 22.52 -17.98 32.79
C GLU A 61 22.10 -17.28 34.09
N ILE A 62 21.61 -16.02 33.96
CA ILE A 62 21.08 -15.26 35.11
C ILE A 62 19.87 -15.99 35.71
N GLN A 63 18.95 -16.45 34.88
CA GLN A 63 17.77 -17.18 35.33
C GLN A 63 18.11 -18.50 36.00
N ASP A 64 19.12 -19.25 35.49
CA ASP A 64 19.61 -20.46 36.12
C ASP A 64 20.23 -20.16 37.51
N MET A 65 20.95 -19.04 37.65
CA MET A 65 21.47 -18.59 38.94
C MET A 65 20.35 -18.24 39.93
N VAL A 66 19.29 -17.58 39.46
CA VAL A 66 18.09 -17.25 40.28
C VAL A 66 17.40 -18.54 40.75
N GLU A 67 17.17 -19.50 39.87
CA GLU A 67 16.57 -20.81 40.22
C GLU A 67 17.39 -21.54 41.29
N ASN A 68 18.69 -21.63 41.07
CA ASN A 68 19.60 -22.29 42.03
C ASN A 68 19.61 -21.58 43.38
N GLN A 69 19.55 -20.24 43.40
CA GLN A 69 19.54 -19.50 44.66
C GLN A 69 18.20 -19.62 45.39
N ILE A 70 17.06 -19.63 44.71
CA ILE A 70 15.76 -19.93 45.32
C ILE A 70 15.77 -21.35 45.94
N MET A 71 16.34 -22.33 45.25
CA MET A 71 16.50 -23.69 45.82
C MET A 71 17.40 -23.68 47.05
N ALA A 72 18.50 -22.94 47.06
CA ALA A 72 19.44 -22.82 48.15
C ALA A 72 18.82 -22.20 49.41
N THR A 73 17.78 -21.36 49.29
CA THR A 73 16.99 -20.85 50.45
C THR A 73 16.04 -21.89 51.07
N GLY A 74 15.93 -23.11 50.47
CA GLY A 74 14.98 -24.13 50.88
C GLY A 74 13.55 -23.94 50.36
N ALA A 75 13.30 -22.90 49.56
CA ALA A 75 11.98 -22.59 49.01
C ALA A 75 11.67 -23.42 47.73
N PHE A 76 11.69 -24.75 47.86
CA PHE A 76 11.58 -25.70 46.75
C PHE A 76 10.26 -25.55 45.95
N GLU A 77 9.15 -25.25 46.62
CA GLU A 77 7.88 -25.05 45.95
C GLU A 77 7.88 -23.76 45.11
N LEU A 78 8.51 -22.68 45.63
CA LEU A 78 8.71 -21.44 44.84
C LEU A 78 9.64 -21.70 43.66
N ALA A 79 10.72 -22.43 43.83
CA ALA A 79 11.62 -22.81 42.74
C ALA A 79 10.88 -23.54 41.61
N ARG A 80 10.02 -24.52 41.96
CA ARG A 80 9.15 -25.23 40.98
C ARG A 80 8.18 -24.27 40.28
N LYS A 81 7.60 -23.28 41.00
CA LYS A 81 6.74 -22.27 40.43
C LYS A 81 7.50 -21.36 39.48
N TYR A 82 8.70 -20.92 39.88
CA TYR A 82 9.57 -20.09 39.06
C TYR A 82 9.98 -20.81 37.75
N VAL A 83 10.35 -22.07 37.80
CA VAL A 83 10.65 -22.90 36.61
C VAL A 83 9.42 -23.01 35.70
N ARG A 84 8.22 -23.27 36.27
CA ARG A 84 6.97 -23.34 35.50
C ARG A 84 6.61 -21.98 34.87
N TYR A 85 6.79 -20.90 35.62
CA TYR A 85 6.59 -19.54 35.13
C TYR A 85 7.54 -19.24 33.96
N ARG A 86 8.84 -19.53 34.13
CA ARG A 86 9.85 -19.41 33.11
C ARG A 86 9.48 -20.22 31.85
N TYR A 87 9.06 -21.48 32.05
CA TYR A 87 8.63 -22.36 30.96
C TYR A 87 7.41 -21.84 30.23
N LYS A 88 6.36 -21.42 30.95
CA LYS A 88 5.18 -20.77 30.34
C LYS A 88 5.56 -19.53 29.53
N ARG A 89 6.41 -18.67 30.09
CA ARG A 89 6.92 -17.49 29.37
C ARG A 89 7.78 -17.86 28.15
N SER A 90 8.52 -18.96 28.22
CA SER A 90 9.26 -19.50 27.08
C SER A 90 8.31 -20.01 25.99
N LEU A 91 7.24 -20.71 26.34
CA LEU A 91 6.20 -21.15 25.41
C LEU A 91 5.50 -19.96 24.74
N VAL A 92 5.09 -18.97 25.52
CA VAL A 92 4.46 -17.75 24.98
C VAL A 92 5.41 -17.01 24.01
N ARG A 93 6.69 -16.92 24.37
CA ARG A 93 7.70 -16.31 23.48
C ARG A 93 7.94 -17.16 22.22
N LYS A 94 7.99 -18.49 22.34
CA LYS A 94 8.10 -19.39 21.19
C LYS A 94 6.86 -19.27 20.27
N ALA A 95 5.67 -19.14 20.86
CA ALA A 95 4.44 -18.95 20.10
C ALA A 95 4.41 -17.65 19.28
N ASN A 96 5.17 -16.64 19.71
CA ASN A 96 5.26 -15.33 19.03
C ASN A 96 6.60 -15.12 18.32
N THR A 97 7.35 -16.18 17.98
CA THR A 97 8.59 -16.08 17.22
C THR A 97 8.32 -16.10 15.71
N THR A 98 9.25 -15.55 14.94
CA THR A 98 9.25 -15.63 13.47
C THR A 98 9.16 -17.08 13.00
N ASP A 99 9.88 -18.01 13.63
CA ASP A 99 9.82 -19.43 13.32
C ASP A 99 8.42 -20.02 13.47
N ASN A 100 7.70 -19.68 14.55
CA ASN A 100 6.33 -20.16 14.75
C ASN A 100 5.34 -19.54 13.77
N ARG A 101 5.53 -18.27 13.40
CA ARG A 101 4.72 -17.64 12.34
C ARG A 101 4.94 -18.36 11.01
N ILE A 102 6.19 -18.63 10.66
CA ILE A 102 6.54 -19.38 9.44
C ILE A 102 5.94 -20.80 9.49
N LEU A 103 6.08 -21.51 10.61
CA LEU A 103 5.49 -22.85 10.78
C LEU A 103 3.97 -22.82 10.67
N SER A 104 3.30 -21.83 11.28
CA SER A 104 1.85 -21.68 11.18
C SER A 104 1.36 -21.41 9.75
N LEU A 105 2.18 -20.75 8.92
CA LEU A 105 1.90 -20.59 7.49
C LEU A 105 1.97 -21.92 6.75
N ILE A 106 3.02 -22.71 7.01
CA ILE A 106 3.25 -24.02 6.38
C ILE A 106 2.16 -25.02 6.78
N GLU A 107 1.73 -24.98 8.03
CA GLU A 107 0.70 -25.87 8.59
C GLU A 107 -0.74 -25.38 8.33
N TYR A 108 -0.93 -24.26 7.59
CA TYR A 108 -2.23 -23.63 7.33
C TYR A 108 -3.01 -23.22 8.59
N ASN A 109 -2.32 -22.93 9.68
CA ASN A 109 -2.89 -22.57 10.98
C ASN A 109 -2.85 -21.05 11.26
N ASN A 110 -2.36 -20.24 10.34
CA ASN A 110 -2.27 -18.79 10.49
C ASN A 110 -3.62 -18.14 10.15
N GLU A 111 -4.38 -17.74 11.17
CA GLU A 111 -5.71 -17.15 10.99
C GLU A 111 -5.63 -15.74 10.38
N ASP A 112 -4.57 -14.95 10.69
CA ASP A 112 -4.39 -13.60 10.11
C ASP A 112 -4.27 -13.68 8.60
N VAL A 113 -3.47 -14.65 8.11
CA VAL A 113 -3.26 -14.86 6.67
C VAL A 113 -4.49 -15.44 5.98
N LYS A 114 -5.28 -16.28 6.67
CA LYS A 114 -6.55 -16.80 6.12
C LYS A 114 -7.58 -15.70 5.88
N GLN A 115 -7.54 -14.63 6.67
CA GLN A 115 -8.43 -13.49 6.57
C GLN A 115 -7.88 -12.39 5.62
N GLU A 116 -6.58 -12.46 5.29
CA GLU A 116 -5.99 -11.54 4.34
C GLU A 116 -6.52 -11.77 2.94
N ASN A 117 -6.98 -10.73 2.37
CA ASN A 117 -7.04 -10.33 0.98
C ASN A 117 -7.36 -11.40 -0.11
N SER A 118 -8.38 -11.11 -0.89
CA SER A 118 -8.85 -11.90 -2.04
C SER A 118 -7.84 -12.12 -3.19
N ASN A 119 -6.70 -11.43 -3.19
CA ASN A 119 -5.69 -11.56 -4.27
C ASN A 119 -4.57 -12.55 -3.96
N LYS A 120 -4.49 -13.09 -2.74
CA LYS A 120 -3.52 -14.12 -2.35
C LYS A 120 -4.23 -15.32 -1.79
N ASN A 121 -3.94 -16.51 -2.29
CA ASN A 121 -4.42 -17.75 -1.69
C ASN A 121 -3.29 -18.38 -0.85
N PRO A 122 -3.36 -18.33 0.49
CA PRO A 122 -2.29 -18.83 1.36
C PRO A 122 -2.03 -20.33 1.27
N ALA A 123 -2.92 -21.09 0.63
CA ALA A 123 -2.73 -22.51 0.40
C ALA A 123 -1.80 -22.83 -0.80
N VAL A 124 -1.52 -21.84 -1.65
CA VAL A 124 -0.68 -22.02 -2.83
C VAL A 124 0.80 -21.91 -2.48
N ASN A 125 1.63 -22.86 -2.88
CA ASN A 125 3.05 -22.92 -2.53
C ASN A 125 3.86 -21.65 -2.83
N SER A 126 3.62 -20.99 -3.97
CA SER A 126 4.30 -19.75 -4.32
C SER A 126 3.90 -18.59 -3.40
N VAL A 127 2.64 -18.54 -2.99
CA VAL A 127 2.11 -17.56 -2.05
C VAL A 127 2.69 -17.78 -0.66
N GLN A 128 2.75 -19.03 -0.19
CA GLN A 128 3.40 -19.37 1.10
C GLN A 128 4.85 -18.92 1.13
N ARG A 129 5.58 -19.13 0.03
CA ARG A 129 6.98 -18.70 -0.07
C ARG A 129 7.13 -17.19 0.05
N ASP A 130 6.23 -16.41 -0.54
CA ASP A 130 6.21 -14.95 -0.40
C ASP A 130 5.89 -14.53 1.04
N TYR A 131 4.90 -15.15 1.69
CA TYR A 131 4.60 -14.90 3.09
C TYR A 131 5.78 -15.23 4.02
N MET A 132 6.47 -16.34 3.80
CA MET A 132 7.67 -16.69 4.57
C MET A 132 8.76 -15.61 4.40
N ALA A 133 9.00 -15.15 3.18
CA ALA A 133 9.92 -14.04 2.91
C ALA A 133 9.47 -12.75 3.62
N GLY A 134 8.18 -12.46 3.61
CA GLY A 134 7.58 -11.33 4.32
C GLY A 134 7.79 -11.41 5.84
N GLU A 135 7.59 -12.56 6.47
CA GLU A 135 7.84 -12.73 7.92
C GLU A 135 9.32 -12.52 8.28
N VAL A 136 10.25 -13.02 7.47
CA VAL A 136 11.70 -12.79 7.66
C VAL A 136 12.00 -11.29 7.50
N SER A 137 11.47 -10.65 6.48
CA SER A 137 11.66 -9.21 6.24
C SER A 137 11.08 -8.37 7.39
N ARG A 138 9.89 -8.70 7.89
CA ARG A 138 9.25 -8.04 9.04
C ARG A 138 10.08 -8.16 10.31
N ASP A 139 10.63 -9.34 10.59
CA ASP A 139 11.52 -9.55 11.73
C ASP A 139 12.78 -8.68 11.64
N LEU A 140 13.44 -8.68 10.47
CA LEU A 140 14.61 -7.81 10.23
C LEU A 140 14.25 -6.33 10.38
N THR A 141 13.11 -5.92 9.84
CA THR A 141 12.61 -4.54 9.90
C THR A 141 12.41 -4.09 11.33
N THR A 142 11.70 -4.87 12.13
CA THR A 142 11.36 -4.50 13.52
C THR A 142 12.53 -4.65 14.49
N ARG A 143 13.43 -5.59 14.24
CA ARG A 143 14.54 -5.89 15.15
C ARG A 143 15.81 -5.08 14.86
N MET A 144 16.05 -4.72 13.57
CA MET A 144 17.34 -4.16 13.15
C MET A 144 17.25 -2.85 12.37
N LEU A 145 16.21 -2.64 11.57
CA LEU A 145 16.20 -1.58 10.57
C LEU A 145 15.45 -0.33 11.00
N LEU A 146 14.42 -0.46 11.82
CA LEU A 146 13.67 0.69 12.35
C LEU A 146 14.14 1.09 13.74
N PRO A 147 14.09 2.39 14.09
CA PRO A 147 14.26 2.86 15.46
C PRO A 147 13.26 2.19 16.42
N HIS A 148 13.73 1.87 17.62
CA HIS A 148 12.94 1.12 18.61
C HIS A 148 11.63 1.80 18.98
N ASP A 149 11.62 3.11 19.13
CA ASP A 149 10.43 3.88 19.47
C ASP A 149 9.36 3.87 18.36
N ILE A 150 9.75 3.83 17.10
CA ILE A 150 8.84 3.65 15.96
C ILE A 150 8.23 2.24 15.99
N VAL A 151 9.04 1.21 16.27
CA VAL A 151 8.57 -0.18 16.39
C VAL A 151 7.59 -0.34 17.55
N GLU A 152 7.89 0.24 18.72
CA GLU A 152 6.97 0.19 19.87
C GLU A 152 5.67 0.94 19.57
N ALA A 153 5.73 2.11 18.94
CA ALA A 153 4.55 2.87 18.56
C ALA A 153 3.65 2.14 17.55
N ASP A 154 4.23 1.42 16.59
CA ASP A 154 3.47 0.56 15.66
C ASP A 154 2.85 -0.63 16.41
N ARG A 155 3.60 -1.27 17.33
CA ARG A 155 3.12 -2.39 18.13
C ARG A 155 1.98 -2.00 19.08
N GLU A 156 2.05 -0.82 19.67
CA GLU A 156 1.04 -0.26 20.55
C GLU A 156 -0.18 0.30 19.80
N GLY A 157 -0.10 0.38 18.47
CA GLY A 157 -1.16 0.91 17.63
C GLY A 157 -1.31 2.44 17.67
N ILE A 158 -0.27 3.15 18.13
CA ILE A 158 -0.20 4.62 18.13
C ILE A 158 -0.08 5.17 16.72
N ILE A 159 0.76 4.52 15.91
CA ILE A 159 0.89 4.72 14.47
C ILE A 159 0.79 3.36 13.79
N HIS A 160 0.63 3.36 12.46
CA HIS A 160 0.78 2.15 11.66
C HIS A 160 1.85 2.36 10.59
N PHE A 161 2.93 1.58 10.67
CA PHE A 161 3.99 1.53 9.67
C PHE A 161 3.61 0.48 8.63
N HIS A 162 2.95 0.91 7.53
CA HIS A 162 2.44 0.01 6.50
C HIS A 162 3.53 -0.86 5.89
N ASP A 163 3.17 -2.09 5.49
CA ASP A 163 4.00 -2.98 4.67
C ASP A 163 5.43 -3.14 5.20
N SER A 164 5.57 -3.39 6.51
CA SER A 164 6.86 -3.61 7.19
C SER A 164 7.57 -4.89 6.70
N ASP A 165 6.82 -5.79 6.09
CA ASP A 165 7.26 -7.02 5.44
C ASP A 165 7.98 -6.79 4.11
N TYR A 166 7.86 -5.61 3.50
CA TYR A 166 8.60 -5.21 2.29
C TYR A 166 9.69 -4.16 2.57
N TYR A 167 9.78 -3.64 3.80
CA TYR A 167 10.69 -2.55 4.12
C TYR A 167 12.18 -2.95 4.07
N ALA A 168 12.51 -4.21 4.35
CA ALA A 168 13.89 -4.69 4.28
C ALA A 168 14.47 -4.61 2.85
N GLN A 169 13.62 -4.77 1.83
CA GLN A 169 13.96 -4.54 0.44
C GLN A 169 13.91 -3.05 0.10
N HIS A 170 14.62 -2.63 -0.97
CA HIS A 170 14.59 -1.27 -1.50
C HIS A 170 13.40 -1.10 -2.45
N MET A 171 12.19 -1.41 -1.96
CA MET A 171 10.94 -1.33 -2.72
C MET A 171 10.13 -0.11 -2.29
N HIS A 172 9.40 0.47 -3.23
CA HIS A 172 8.47 1.57 -2.99
C HIS A 172 7.02 1.08 -3.06
N ASN A 173 6.05 1.95 -2.77
CA ASN A 173 4.65 1.59 -2.67
C ASN A 173 3.97 1.57 -4.06
N CYS A 174 3.26 2.63 -4.42
CA CYS A 174 2.35 2.66 -5.58
C CYS A 174 2.92 3.43 -6.76
N ASP A 175 2.46 3.07 -7.98
CA ASP A 175 2.95 3.63 -9.24
C ASP A 175 1.83 4.22 -10.11
N LEU A 176 2.14 5.30 -10.82
CA LEU A 176 1.47 5.70 -12.05
C LEU A 176 2.35 5.27 -13.24
N VAL A 177 2.03 4.13 -13.83
CA VAL A 177 2.88 3.53 -14.86
C VAL A 177 2.82 4.33 -16.16
N ASN A 178 3.97 4.69 -16.71
CA ASN A 178 4.07 5.35 -18.00
C ASN A 178 3.97 4.33 -19.15
N LEU A 179 2.79 3.72 -19.28
CA LEU A 179 2.52 2.72 -20.31
C LEU A 179 2.65 3.31 -21.72
N GLU A 180 2.33 4.60 -21.91
CA GLU A 180 2.51 5.29 -23.18
C GLU A 180 3.97 5.23 -23.64
N ASP A 181 4.91 5.64 -22.78
CA ASP A 181 6.34 5.62 -23.12
C ASP A 181 6.83 4.21 -23.45
N MET A 182 6.42 3.21 -22.67
CA MET A 182 6.84 1.82 -22.89
C MET A 182 6.32 1.23 -24.19
N LEU A 183 5.07 1.57 -24.57
CA LEU A 183 4.46 1.07 -25.81
C LEU A 183 4.95 1.84 -27.06
N GLN A 184 5.20 3.15 -26.94
CA GLN A 184 5.63 3.95 -28.09
C GLN A 184 7.13 3.82 -28.39
N ASN A 185 7.96 3.72 -27.36
CA ASN A 185 9.42 3.71 -27.48
C ASN A 185 10.04 2.32 -27.24
N GLY A 186 9.20 1.32 -27.01
CA GLY A 186 9.65 -0.02 -26.64
C GLY A 186 10.12 -0.13 -25.19
N THR A 187 10.25 -1.35 -24.72
CA THR A 187 10.67 -1.71 -23.36
C THR A 187 11.47 -3.01 -23.37
N VAL A 188 12.00 -3.41 -22.20
CA VAL A 188 12.66 -4.71 -22.06
C VAL A 188 11.97 -5.50 -20.94
N ILE A 189 11.56 -6.73 -21.25
CA ILE A 189 10.95 -7.65 -20.31
C ILE A 189 11.81 -8.91 -20.23
N SER A 190 12.30 -9.24 -19.04
CA SER A 190 13.14 -10.42 -18.80
C SER A 190 14.32 -10.54 -19.77
N GLY A 191 14.96 -9.41 -20.10
CA GLY A 191 16.10 -9.35 -21.01
C GLY A 191 15.73 -9.38 -22.51
N THR A 192 14.44 -9.45 -22.84
CA THR A 192 13.96 -9.44 -24.24
C THR A 192 13.45 -8.06 -24.61
N MET A 193 13.94 -7.52 -25.73
CA MET A 193 13.45 -6.27 -26.30
C MET A 193 12.03 -6.45 -26.82
N ILE A 194 11.14 -5.58 -26.40
CA ILE A 194 9.77 -5.49 -26.88
C ILE A 194 9.63 -4.18 -27.65
N GLU A 195 9.42 -4.31 -28.95
CA GLU A 195 9.25 -3.18 -29.85
C GLU A 195 7.84 -2.58 -29.75
N LYS A 196 7.63 -1.43 -30.39
CA LYS A 196 6.33 -0.78 -30.50
C LYS A 196 5.30 -1.74 -31.12
N PRO A 197 4.11 -1.93 -30.50
CA PRO A 197 3.06 -2.79 -31.05
C PRO A 197 2.54 -2.33 -32.41
N HIS A 198 2.22 -3.30 -33.27
CA HIS A 198 1.64 -3.07 -34.61
C HIS A 198 0.12 -3.40 -34.65
N SER A 199 -0.54 -3.51 -33.50
CA SER A 199 -1.99 -3.66 -33.40
C SER A 199 -2.47 -3.39 -31.96
N PHE A 200 -3.74 -3.10 -31.80
CA PHE A 200 -4.38 -2.92 -30.50
C PHE A 200 -4.30 -4.20 -29.64
N SER A 201 -4.59 -5.36 -30.24
CA SER A 201 -4.50 -6.64 -29.53
C SER A 201 -3.09 -6.93 -29.01
N THR A 202 -2.05 -6.60 -29.80
CA THR A 202 -0.66 -6.75 -29.38
C THR A 202 -0.32 -5.75 -28.26
N ALA A 203 -0.79 -4.50 -28.35
CA ALA A 203 -0.60 -3.50 -27.31
C ALA A 203 -1.23 -3.94 -25.98
N CYS A 204 -2.46 -4.48 -26.00
CA CYS A 204 -3.12 -5.03 -24.82
C CYS A 204 -2.33 -6.19 -24.19
N ASN A 205 -1.81 -7.11 -25.02
CA ASN A 205 -1.02 -8.24 -24.51
C ASN A 205 0.30 -7.77 -23.88
N ILE A 206 1.04 -6.86 -24.53
CA ILE A 206 2.27 -6.28 -23.97
C ILE A 206 1.96 -5.51 -22.69
N ALA A 207 0.87 -4.74 -22.66
CA ALA A 207 0.45 -4.02 -21.45
C ALA A 207 0.26 -4.96 -20.26
N THR A 208 -0.34 -6.13 -20.43
CA THR A 208 -0.53 -7.09 -19.34
C THR A 208 0.79 -7.69 -18.84
N GLN A 209 1.76 -7.92 -19.73
CA GLN A 209 3.10 -8.35 -19.35
C GLN A 209 3.84 -7.26 -18.55
N ILE A 210 3.74 -6.00 -18.97
CA ILE A 210 4.28 -4.85 -18.23
C ILE A 210 3.65 -4.78 -16.84
N ILE A 211 2.32 -4.88 -16.76
CA ILE A 211 1.57 -4.85 -15.50
C ILE A 211 2.07 -5.94 -14.53
N ALA A 212 2.26 -7.16 -15.00
CA ALA A 212 2.77 -8.26 -14.19
C ALA A 212 4.21 -8.02 -13.70
N GLN A 213 5.07 -7.48 -14.55
CA GLN A 213 6.45 -7.16 -14.19
C GLN A 213 6.55 -6.00 -13.20
N VAL A 214 5.77 -4.93 -13.40
CA VAL A 214 5.68 -3.80 -12.45
C VAL A 214 5.19 -4.30 -11.09
N ALA A 215 4.09 -5.07 -11.05
CA ALA A 215 3.54 -5.63 -9.82
C ALA A 215 4.49 -6.56 -9.08
N SER A 216 5.47 -7.16 -9.77
CA SER A 216 6.51 -7.99 -9.15
C SER A 216 7.66 -7.19 -8.52
N ASN A 217 7.74 -5.88 -8.77
CA ASN A 217 8.87 -5.03 -8.37
C ASN A 217 8.48 -3.87 -7.43
N GLN A 218 7.22 -3.81 -7.00
CA GLN A 218 6.70 -2.86 -6.02
C GLN A 218 5.68 -3.58 -5.12
N TYR A 219 5.33 -3.02 -3.96
CA TYR A 219 4.43 -3.69 -3.01
C TYR A 219 3.02 -3.08 -2.93
N GLY A 220 2.77 -1.95 -3.59
CA GLY A 220 1.47 -1.29 -3.63
C GLY A 220 0.67 -1.57 -4.89
N GLY A 221 -0.22 -0.65 -5.23
CA GLY A 221 -1.01 -0.70 -6.46
C GLY A 221 -0.36 0.07 -7.60
N GLN A 222 -0.74 -0.27 -8.81
CA GLN A 222 -0.34 0.44 -10.01
C GLN A 222 -1.56 0.94 -10.78
N SER A 223 -1.42 2.09 -11.42
CA SER A 223 -2.47 2.66 -12.26
C SER A 223 -1.97 2.85 -13.69
N ILE A 224 -2.82 2.53 -14.64
CA ILE A 224 -2.64 2.79 -16.07
C ILE A 224 -3.82 3.61 -16.60
N SER A 225 -3.63 4.32 -17.70
CA SER A 225 -4.72 4.93 -18.45
C SER A 225 -5.04 4.13 -19.72
N LEU A 226 -6.33 3.99 -20.05
CA LEU A 226 -6.76 3.43 -21.33
C LEU A 226 -6.37 4.34 -22.51
N THR A 227 -6.17 5.61 -22.27
CA THR A 227 -5.70 6.57 -23.29
C THR A 227 -4.36 6.12 -23.89
N HIS A 228 -3.49 5.48 -23.11
CA HIS A 228 -2.21 4.96 -23.61
C HIS A 228 -2.35 3.84 -24.65
N LEU A 229 -3.52 3.20 -24.73
CA LEU A 229 -3.85 2.15 -25.71
C LEU A 229 -4.60 2.70 -26.93
N ALA A 230 -5.26 3.84 -26.80
CA ALA A 230 -6.08 4.42 -27.86
C ALA A 230 -5.36 4.64 -29.20
N PRO A 231 -4.09 5.08 -29.26
CA PRO A 231 -3.36 5.23 -30.51
C PRO A 231 -3.24 3.93 -31.33
N PHE A 232 -3.25 2.78 -30.67
CA PHE A 232 -3.13 1.47 -31.34
C PHE A 232 -4.44 1.00 -31.97
N VAL A 233 -5.57 1.63 -31.67
CA VAL A 233 -6.84 1.39 -32.35
C VAL A 233 -6.74 1.86 -33.79
N ASP A 234 -6.18 3.03 -34.02
CA ASP A 234 -5.98 3.56 -35.36
C ASP A 234 -4.94 2.76 -36.16
N VAL A 235 -3.87 2.31 -35.50
CA VAL A 235 -2.88 1.36 -36.09
C VAL A 235 -3.58 0.08 -36.54
N SER A 236 -4.48 -0.49 -35.75
CA SER A 236 -5.25 -1.67 -36.12
C SER A 236 -6.23 -1.39 -37.26
N ARG A 237 -6.89 -0.23 -37.24
CA ARG A 237 -7.81 0.17 -38.31
C ARG A 237 -7.12 0.21 -39.64
N GLU A 238 -5.95 0.85 -39.73
CA GLU A 238 -5.15 0.91 -40.96
C GLU A 238 -4.66 -0.48 -41.41
N LYS A 239 -4.27 -1.32 -40.47
CA LYS A 239 -3.86 -2.70 -40.76
C LYS A 239 -5.02 -3.51 -41.31
N ILE A 240 -6.18 -3.49 -40.65
CA ILE A 240 -7.39 -4.21 -41.07
C ILE A 240 -7.84 -3.72 -42.46
N ARG A 241 -7.75 -2.39 -42.73
CA ARG A 241 -8.08 -1.83 -44.01
C ARG A 241 -7.20 -2.43 -45.15
N LYS A 242 -5.89 -2.49 -44.91
CA LYS A 242 -4.95 -3.11 -45.88
C LYS A 242 -5.23 -4.59 -46.09
N GLU A 243 -5.56 -5.31 -45.04
CA GLU A 243 -5.93 -6.75 -45.13
C GLU A 243 -7.21 -6.95 -45.97
N VAL A 244 -8.25 -6.12 -45.75
CA VAL A 244 -9.51 -6.19 -46.52
C VAL A 244 -9.26 -5.85 -47.99
N ILE A 245 -8.47 -4.83 -48.29
CA ILE A 245 -8.10 -4.48 -49.68
C ILE A 245 -7.35 -5.64 -50.34
N SER A 246 -6.36 -6.23 -49.68
CA SER A 246 -5.65 -7.39 -50.21
C SER A 246 -6.56 -8.60 -50.43
N GLU A 247 -7.53 -8.84 -49.58
CA GLU A 247 -8.55 -9.89 -49.77
C GLU A 247 -9.43 -9.60 -50.99
N GLN A 248 -9.81 -8.34 -51.24
CA GLN A 248 -10.56 -7.92 -52.42
C GLN A 248 -9.78 -8.21 -53.70
N GLU A 249 -8.49 -7.86 -53.72
CA GLU A 249 -7.60 -8.12 -54.86
C GLU A 249 -7.50 -9.61 -55.17
N LEU A 250 -7.41 -10.47 -54.13
CA LEU A 250 -7.32 -11.93 -54.28
C LEU A 250 -8.57 -12.56 -54.90
N VAL A 251 -9.75 -12.00 -54.60
CA VAL A 251 -11.04 -12.53 -55.12
C VAL A 251 -11.53 -11.77 -56.35
N GLY A 252 -10.80 -10.74 -56.82
CA GLY A 252 -11.18 -9.94 -57.98
C GLY A 252 -12.46 -9.12 -57.82
N MET A 253 -12.78 -8.71 -56.57
CA MET A 253 -13.94 -7.92 -56.24
C MET A 253 -13.52 -6.59 -55.63
N GLU A 254 -14.16 -5.48 -56.01
CA GLU A 254 -14.02 -4.17 -55.35
C GLU A 254 -15.25 -3.89 -54.56
N TYR A 255 -15.09 -3.50 -53.26
CA TYR A 255 -16.20 -2.99 -52.47
C TYR A 255 -16.28 -1.48 -52.60
N PRO A 256 -17.50 -0.89 -52.63
CA PRO A 256 -17.66 0.55 -52.43
C PRO A 256 -17.01 1.00 -51.13
N GLU A 257 -16.54 2.24 -51.10
CA GLU A 257 -15.78 2.78 -49.94
C GLU A 257 -16.55 2.75 -48.61
N ASP A 258 -17.86 2.97 -48.65
CA ASP A 258 -18.75 2.86 -47.48
C ASP A 258 -18.83 1.42 -46.95
N VAL A 259 -18.92 0.43 -47.83
CA VAL A 259 -18.92 -1.00 -47.47
C VAL A 259 -17.56 -1.43 -46.92
N LEU A 260 -16.46 -0.95 -47.55
CA LEU A 260 -15.11 -1.19 -47.05
C LEU A 260 -14.95 -0.65 -45.61
N ASN A 261 -15.37 0.59 -45.36
CA ASN A 261 -15.31 1.22 -44.06
C ASN A 261 -16.16 0.47 -43.02
N GLU A 262 -17.37 0.03 -43.37
CA GLU A 262 -18.20 -0.78 -42.49
C GLU A 262 -17.54 -2.12 -42.11
N ILE A 263 -16.92 -2.80 -43.07
CA ILE A 263 -16.19 -4.05 -42.80
C ILE A 263 -15.02 -3.80 -41.87
N VAL A 264 -14.24 -2.74 -42.11
CA VAL A 264 -13.10 -2.36 -41.30
C VAL A 264 -13.53 -2.07 -39.85
N GLU A 265 -14.53 -1.21 -39.63
CA GLU A 265 -15.02 -0.86 -38.28
C GLU A 265 -15.62 -2.05 -37.56
N ARG A 266 -16.33 -2.94 -38.25
CA ARG A 266 -16.84 -4.18 -37.65
C ARG A 266 -15.73 -5.14 -37.23
N ARG A 267 -14.66 -5.28 -38.01
CA ARG A 267 -13.48 -6.09 -37.65
C ARG A 267 -12.72 -5.45 -36.50
N LEU A 268 -12.54 -4.13 -36.53
CA LEU A 268 -11.91 -3.35 -35.48
C LEU A 268 -12.63 -3.50 -34.13
N LYS A 269 -13.96 -3.40 -34.13
CA LYS A 269 -14.76 -3.61 -32.92
C LYS A 269 -14.53 -5.00 -32.30
N LYS A 270 -14.42 -6.04 -33.15
CA LYS A 270 -14.08 -7.39 -32.68
C LYS A 270 -12.66 -7.47 -32.09
N GLU A 271 -11.71 -6.73 -32.66
CA GLU A 271 -10.35 -6.67 -32.13
C GLU A 271 -10.29 -5.95 -30.79
N ILE A 272 -11.02 -4.83 -30.64
CA ILE A 272 -11.16 -4.11 -29.36
C ILE A 272 -11.74 -5.04 -28.30
N THR A 273 -12.83 -5.76 -28.62
CA THR A 273 -13.43 -6.74 -27.69
C THR A 273 -12.41 -7.77 -27.22
N LYS A 274 -11.61 -8.34 -28.13
CA LYS A 274 -10.58 -9.33 -27.76
C LYS A 274 -9.45 -8.71 -26.94
N GLY A 275 -8.98 -7.49 -27.29
CA GLY A 275 -7.92 -6.80 -26.57
C GLY A 275 -8.33 -6.46 -25.14
N VAL A 276 -9.52 -5.91 -24.95
CA VAL A 276 -10.07 -5.62 -23.61
C VAL A 276 -10.25 -6.91 -22.81
N GLN A 277 -10.76 -7.97 -23.44
CA GLN A 277 -10.91 -9.28 -22.80
C GLN A 277 -9.53 -9.84 -22.35
N THR A 278 -8.48 -9.63 -23.15
CA THR A 278 -7.13 -10.03 -22.80
C THR A 278 -6.67 -9.33 -21.52
N ILE A 279 -6.89 -8.02 -21.38
CA ILE A 279 -6.55 -7.28 -20.14
C ILE A 279 -7.35 -7.81 -18.96
N GLU A 280 -8.67 -7.92 -19.07
CA GLU A 280 -9.55 -8.38 -17.99
C GLU A 280 -9.14 -9.77 -17.48
N TYR A 281 -8.96 -10.75 -18.39
CA TYR A 281 -8.64 -12.11 -17.97
C TYR A 281 -7.19 -12.28 -17.53
N GLN A 282 -6.23 -11.64 -18.18
CA GLN A 282 -4.82 -11.79 -17.76
C GLN A 282 -4.54 -11.15 -16.41
N VAL A 283 -5.14 -9.99 -16.10
CA VAL A 283 -4.98 -9.37 -14.77
C VAL A 283 -5.48 -10.29 -13.64
N ILE A 284 -6.51 -11.10 -13.91
CA ILE A 284 -7.07 -12.00 -12.92
C ILE A 284 -6.29 -13.33 -12.84
N THR A 285 -5.83 -13.83 -13.98
CA THR A 285 -5.21 -15.16 -14.09
C THR A 285 -3.69 -15.15 -13.99
N LEU A 286 -3.03 -14.01 -14.22
CA LEU A 286 -1.60 -13.86 -14.01
C LEU A 286 -1.28 -13.79 -12.52
N MET A 287 -0.35 -14.64 -12.11
CA MET A 287 0.26 -14.58 -10.79
C MET A 287 1.61 -13.89 -10.91
N THR A 288 1.82 -12.83 -10.13
CA THR A 288 3.12 -12.15 -10.03
C THR A 288 4.12 -13.02 -9.27
N THR A 289 5.39 -12.64 -9.26
CA THR A 289 6.42 -13.33 -8.45
C THR A 289 6.10 -13.31 -6.95
N ASN A 290 5.29 -12.35 -6.50
CA ASN A 290 4.82 -12.23 -5.11
C ASN A 290 3.59 -13.12 -4.83
N GLY A 291 3.22 -14.01 -5.74
CA GLY A 291 2.10 -14.94 -5.57
C GLY A 291 0.71 -14.29 -5.51
N GLN A 292 0.54 -13.08 -6.03
CA GLN A 292 -0.73 -12.35 -6.03
C GLN A 292 -1.13 -11.91 -7.45
N ALA A 293 -2.43 -11.70 -7.68
CA ALA A 293 -2.89 -10.99 -8.86
C ALA A 293 -2.41 -9.53 -8.82
N PRO A 294 -2.06 -8.90 -9.96
CA PRO A 294 -1.66 -7.50 -10.00
C PRO A 294 -2.72 -6.58 -9.40
N PHE A 295 -2.35 -5.75 -8.43
CA PHE A 295 -3.22 -4.71 -7.91
C PHE A 295 -3.27 -3.55 -8.92
N LEU A 296 -4.14 -3.70 -9.92
CA LEU A 296 -4.26 -2.78 -11.05
C LEU A 296 -5.47 -1.85 -10.89
N THR A 297 -5.27 -0.57 -11.16
CA THR A 297 -6.32 0.43 -11.37
C THR A 297 -6.26 0.91 -12.83
N VAL A 298 -7.41 0.95 -13.49
CA VAL A 298 -7.56 1.42 -14.86
C VAL A 298 -8.33 2.74 -14.86
N PHE A 299 -7.73 3.76 -15.43
CA PHE A 299 -8.25 5.11 -15.53
C PHE A 299 -8.92 5.32 -16.88
N MET A 300 -10.15 5.81 -16.86
CA MET A 300 -11.02 6.03 -18.02
C MET A 300 -11.37 7.53 -18.06
N TYR A 301 -10.63 8.29 -18.87
CA TYR A 301 -10.72 9.74 -18.95
C TYR A 301 -10.66 10.20 -20.42
N LEU A 302 -11.80 10.63 -20.98
CA LEU A 302 -11.92 10.98 -22.40
C LEU A 302 -11.10 12.22 -22.78
N ASN A 303 -11.11 13.26 -21.95
CA ASN A 303 -10.37 14.49 -22.20
C ASN A 303 -8.84 14.35 -22.00
N GLU A 304 -8.33 13.16 -21.71
CA GLU A 304 -6.90 12.84 -21.78
C GLU A 304 -6.44 12.57 -23.23
N ALA A 305 -7.35 12.26 -24.12
CA ALA A 305 -7.07 12.06 -25.54
C ALA A 305 -6.50 13.34 -26.20
N LYS A 306 -5.53 13.17 -27.10
CA LYS A 306 -4.80 14.27 -27.73
C LYS A 306 -5.57 14.95 -28.87
N ASN A 307 -6.57 14.28 -29.44
CA ASN A 307 -7.41 14.75 -30.53
C ASN A 307 -8.75 13.99 -30.58
N GLU A 308 -9.69 14.50 -31.36
CA GLU A 308 -11.05 13.95 -31.48
C GLU A 308 -11.08 12.50 -32.02
N ARG A 309 -10.15 12.12 -32.88
CA ARG A 309 -10.07 10.76 -33.37
C ARG A 309 -9.70 9.79 -32.25
N GLU A 310 -8.64 10.13 -31.53
CA GLU A 310 -8.19 9.34 -30.37
C GLU A 310 -9.26 9.28 -29.27
N LYS A 311 -10.03 10.39 -29.08
CA LYS A 311 -11.12 10.44 -28.11
C LYS A 311 -12.24 9.46 -28.49
N LYS A 312 -12.63 9.38 -29.76
CA LYS A 312 -13.61 8.40 -30.25
C LYS A 312 -13.12 6.97 -30.10
N ASP A 313 -11.87 6.72 -30.42
CA ASP A 313 -11.25 5.40 -30.27
C ASP A 313 -11.16 5.01 -28.77
N LEU A 314 -10.81 5.95 -27.90
CA LEU A 314 -10.83 5.76 -26.45
C LEU A 314 -12.24 5.46 -25.92
N ALA A 315 -13.26 6.17 -26.44
CA ALA A 315 -14.66 5.91 -26.06
C ALA A 315 -15.07 4.46 -26.39
N MET A 316 -14.61 3.90 -27.52
CA MET A 316 -14.86 2.50 -27.89
C MET A 316 -14.20 1.53 -26.89
N ILE A 317 -12.98 1.83 -26.43
CA ILE A 317 -12.27 1.01 -25.44
C ILE A 317 -12.99 1.07 -24.08
N ILE A 318 -13.40 2.27 -23.63
CA ILE A 318 -14.13 2.49 -22.38
C ILE A 318 -15.47 1.76 -22.41
N GLU A 319 -16.24 1.89 -23.51
CA GLU A 319 -17.52 1.19 -23.69
C GLU A 319 -17.34 -0.33 -23.53
N GLU A 320 -16.37 -0.90 -24.23
CA GLU A 320 -16.12 -2.33 -24.17
C GLU A 320 -15.64 -2.78 -22.77
N THR A 321 -14.79 -2.00 -22.12
CA THR A 321 -14.34 -2.27 -20.74
C THR A 321 -15.51 -2.30 -19.77
N LEU A 322 -16.43 -1.34 -19.86
CA LEU A 322 -17.62 -1.28 -19.03
C LEU A 322 -18.59 -2.45 -19.33
N ARG A 323 -18.75 -2.82 -20.62
CA ARG A 323 -19.59 -3.97 -21.03
C ARG A 323 -19.08 -5.28 -20.47
N GLN A 324 -17.77 -5.53 -20.57
CA GLN A 324 -17.16 -6.76 -20.04
C GLN A 324 -17.21 -6.78 -18.52
N ARG A 325 -16.96 -5.65 -17.86
CA ARG A 325 -17.10 -5.54 -16.41
C ARG A 325 -18.55 -5.76 -15.96
N TYR A 326 -19.54 -5.24 -16.68
CA TYR A 326 -20.96 -5.48 -16.40
C TYR A 326 -21.31 -6.98 -16.50
N GLN A 327 -20.76 -7.68 -17.48
CA GLN A 327 -20.88 -9.13 -17.60
C GLN A 327 -20.22 -9.84 -16.40
N GLY A 328 -18.99 -9.45 -16.05
CA GLY A 328 -18.13 -10.09 -15.05
C GLY A 328 -17.37 -11.27 -15.62
N VAL A 329 -16.79 -12.08 -14.73
CA VAL A 329 -16.04 -13.29 -15.09
C VAL A 329 -16.68 -14.52 -14.43
N LYS A 330 -16.48 -15.69 -15.03
CA LYS A 330 -16.94 -16.94 -14.43
C LYS A 330 -15.89 -17.46 -13.45
N ASN A 331 -16.33 -17.79 -12.25
CA ASN A 331 -15.52 -18.54 -11.30
C ASN A 331 -15.47 -20.03 -11.66
N GLU A 332 -14.76 -20.84 -10.89
CA GLU A 332 -14.63 -22.30 -11.08
C GLU A 332 -15.97 -23.05 -11.05
N ALA A 333 -16.97 -22.52 -10.34
CA ALA A 333 -18.33 -23.07 -10.30
C ALA A 333 -19.20 -22.61 -11.49
N GLY A 334 -18.64 -21.86 -12.46
CA GLY A 334 -19.35 -21.35 -13.62
C GLY A 334 -20.27 -20.15 -13.32
N VAL A 335 -20.23 -19.59 -12.13
CA VAL A 335 -21.04 -18.43 -11.72
C VAL A 335 -20.35 -17.13 -12.12
N TRP A 336 -21.11 -16.18 -12.67
CA TRP A 336 -20.62 -14.86 -13.03
C TRP A 336 -20.42 -13.99 -11.78
N VAL A 337 -19.17 -13.63 -11.50
CA VAL A 337 -18.78 -12.82 -10.35
C VAL A 337 -18.07 -11.54 -10.79
N THR A 338 -17.97 -10.58 -9.87
CA THR A 338 -17.15 -9.38 -10.06
C THR A 338 -15.71 -9.71 -9.66
N PRO A 339 -14.73 -9.58 -10.56
CA PRO A 339 -13.33 -9.75 -10.18
C PRO A 339 -12.86 -8.59 -9.31
N ALA A 340 -11.92 -8.87 -8.38
CA ALA A 340 -11.34 -7.85 -7.51
C ALA A 340 -10.53 -6.81 -8.31
N PHE A 341 -9.88 -7.22 -9.39
CA PHE A 341 -9.07 -6.40 -10.28
C PHE A 341 -9.40 -6.65 -11.76
N PRO A 342 -9.09 -5.64 -12.63
CA PRO A 342 -8.66 -4.29 -12.31
C PRO A 342 -9.75 -3.49 -11.59
N LYS A 343 -9.36 -2.55 -10.71
CA LYS A 343 -10.27 -1.47 -10.28
C LYS A 343 -10.47 -0.52 -11.44
N LEU A 344 -11.69 -0.03 -11.61
CA LEU A 344 -12.05 0.91 -12.67
C LEU A 344 -12.34 2.28 -12.05
N ILE A 345 -11.78 3.33 -12.64
CA ILE A 345 -12.08 4.72 -12.29
C ILE A 345 -12.58 5.43 -13.54
N TYR A 346 -13.79 5.97 -13.46
CA TYR A 346 -14.45 6.69 -14.53
C TYR A 346 -14.50 8.19 -14.21
N VAL A 347 -14.02 9.02 -15.13
CA VAL A 347 -14.04 10.48 -14.96
C VAL A 347 -15.35 11.03 -15.49
N LEU A 348 -16.00 11.85 -14.65
CA LEU A 348 -17.19 12.62 -15.01
C LEU A 348 -16.74 13.97 -15.61
N GLU A 349 -17.06 14.17 -16.87
CA GLU A 349 -16.65 15.26 -17.73
C GLU A 349 -17.88 15.99 -18.29
N GLU A 350 -17.77 17.23 -18.77
CA GLU A 350 -18.91 18.01 -19.26
C GLU A 350 -19.66 17.30 -20.41
N ASP A 351 -18.93 16.64 -21.31
CA ASP A 351 -19.47 15.95 -22.48
C ASP A 351 -19.95 14.51 -22.22
N ASN A 352 -19.91 14.04 -20.96
CA ASN A 352 -20.44 12.74 -20.61
C ASN A 352 -21.44 12.73 -19.42
N ILE A 353 -21.64 13.88 -18.73
CA ILE A 353 -22.57 13.95 -17.59
C ILE A 353 -23.92 14.56 -17.92
N GLU A 354 -24.04 15.37 -18.99
CA GLU A 354 -25.30 15.99 -19.38
C GLU A 354 -26.09 15.09 -20.33
N GLU A 355 -27.38 14.93 -20.06
CA GLU A 355 -28.29 14.15 -20.92
C GLU A 355 -28.29 14.74 -22.33
N GLY A 356 -28.01 13.91 -23.34
CA GLY A 356 -27.91 14.32 -24.73
C GLY A 356 -26.51 14.74 -25.19
N SER A 357 -25.52 14.79 -24.31
CA SER A 357 -24.11 14.97 -24.72
C SER A 357 -23.57 13.73 -25.45
N GLU A 358 -22.52 13.92 -26.27
CA GLU A 358 -22.02 12.89 -27.19
C GLU A 358 -21.66 11.57 -26.48
N TYR A 359 -21.11 11.64 -25.25
CA TYR A 359 -20.63 10.49 -24.51
C TYR A 359 -21.47 10.13 -23.28
N TYR A 360 -22.67 10.71 -23.13
CA TYR A 360 -23.57 10.42 -22.00
C TYR A 360 -23.89 8.93 -21.86
N TYR A 361 -24.01 8.21 -22.99
CA TYR A 361 -24.25 6.77 -23.00
C TYR A 361 -23.20 5.95 -22.22
N LEU A 362 -21.95 6.44 -22.15
CA LEU A 362 -20.90 5.80 -21.35
C LEU A 362 -21.18 5.94 -19.85
N THR A 363 -21.66 7.10 -19.43
CA THR A 363 -22.05 7.35 -18.02
C THR A 363 -23.26 6.49 -17.63
N GLU A 364 -24.27 6.36 -18.52
CA GLU A 364 -25.36 5.41 -18.28
C GLU A 364 -24.88 3.96 -18.15
N LEU A 365 -23.95 3.54 -19.01
CA LEU A 365 -23.36 2.21 -18.95
C LEU A 365 -22.53 2.02 -17.67
N ALA A 366 -21.74 3.02 -17.28
CA ALA A 366 -20.98 3.03 -16.03
C ALA A 366 -21.92 2.93 -14.82
N ALA A 367 -23.02 3.68 -14.78
CA ALA A 367 -24.04 3.61 -13.72
C ALA A 367 -24.70 2.23 -13.64
N LYS A 368 -25.06 1.64 -14.79
CA LYS A 368 -25.59 0.25 -14.86
C LYS A 368 -24.56 -0.75 -14.33
N CYS A 369 -23.28 -0.55 -14.68
CA CYS A 369 -22.19 -1.39 -14.18
C CYS A 369 -22.04 -1.25 -12.67
N THR A 370 -22.05 -0.04 -12.13
CA THR A 370 -21.95 0.21 -10.68
C THR A 370 -23.14 -0.42 -9.92
N ALA A 371 -24.35 -0.28 -10.42
CA ALA A 371 -25.53 -0.87 -9.79
C ALA A 371 -25.45 -2.41 -9.66
N LYS A 372 -24.76 -3.08 -10.58
CA LYS A 372 -24.62 -4.54 -10.60
C LYS A 372 -23.31 -5.06 -10.00
N ARG A 373 -22.22 -4.31 -10.17
CA ARG A 373 -20.85 -4.78 -9.88
C ARG A 373 -20.10 -3.94 -8.85
N LEU A 374 -20.69 -2.84 -8.36
CA LEU A 374 -20.11 -1.88 -7.41
C LEU A 374 -18.85 -1.17 -7.94
N VAL A 375 -18.65 -1.16 -9.25
CA VAL A 375 -17.59 -0.47 -9.98
C VAL A 375 -18.14 0.06 -11.30
N PRO A 376 -17.60 1.15 -11.88
CA PRO A 376 -16.39 1.91 -11.50
C PRO A 376 -16.60 2.85 -10.31
N ASP A 377 -15.47 3.34 -9.75
CA ASP A 377 -15.44 4.54 -8.93
C ASP A 377 -15.48 5.78 -9.83
N TYR A 378 -15.97 6.91 -9.30
CA TYR A 378 -16.14 8.14 -10.07
C TYR A 378 -15.23 9.24 -9.57
N ILE A 379 -14.65 10.00 -10.51
CA ILE A 379 -13.90 11.24 -10.24
C ILE A 379 -14.53 12.37 -11.03
N SER A 380 -14.79 13.51 -10.38
CA SER A 380 -15.20 14.73 -11.07
C SER A 380 -13.99 15.44 -11.66
N GLU A 381 -13.92 15.58 -12.99
CA GLU A 381 -12.91 16.35 -13.69
C GLU A 381 -12.83 17.79 -13.15
N LYS A 382 -13.99 18.45 -13.02
CA LYS A 382 -14.10 19.81 -12.50
C LYS A 382 -13.44 19.94 -11.12
N LYS A 383 -13.76 19.01 -10.19
CA LYS A 383 -13.17 19.01 -8.85
C LYS A 383 -11.68 18.72 -8.87
N MET A 384 -11.23 17.78 -9.69
CA MET A 384 -9.80 17.51 -9.82
C MET A 384 -9.04 18.73 -10.35
N LYS A 385 -9.55 19.39 -11.39
CA LYS A 385 -8.95 20.60 -11.95
C LYS A 385 -8.89 21.74 -10.92
N GLU A 386 -9.95 21.95 -10.14
CA GLU A 386 -9.94 22.93 -9.04
C GLU A 386 -8.84 22.66 -7.99
N LEU A 387 -8.62 21.41 -7.65
CA LEU A 387 -7.73 21.00 -6.57
C LEU A 387 -6.28 20.74 -7.04
N LYS A 388 -6.05 20.49 -8.32
CA LYS A 388 -4.78 20.02 -8.88
C LYS A 388 -4.24 20.96 -9.98
N GLU A 389 -4.32 22.27 -9.74
CA GLU A 389 -3.72 23.29 -10.62
C GLU A 389 -4.20 23.19 -12.08
N GLY A 390 -5.49 22.96 -12.28
CA GLY A 390 -6.09 22.82 -13.60
C GLY A 390 -5.93 21.45 -14.25
N ASN A 391 -5.44 20.44 -13.52
CA ASN A 391 -5.17 19.11 -14.07
C ASN A 391 -6.14 18.05 -13.53
N CYS A 392 -6.45 17.07 -14.39
CA CYS A 392 -7.08 15.82 -14.01
C CYS A 392 -6.17 14.66 -14.42
N PHE A 393 -5.87 13.76 -13.49
CA PHE A 393 -4.94 12.66 -13.70
C PHE A 393 -5.29 11.49 -12.79
N PRO A 394 -4.79 10.26 -13.06
CA PRO A 394 -5.18 9.08 -12.31
C PRO A 394 -4.74 9.15 -10.85
N VAL A 395 -5.56 8.56 -10.01
CA VAL A 395 -5.17 8.21 -8.64
C VAL A 395 -4.37 6.91 -8.65
N MET A 396 -3.47 6.75 -7.69
CA MET A 396 -2.78 5.47 -7.48
C MET A 396 -3.73 4.42 -6.91
N GLY A 397 -3.39 3.15 -7.02
CA GLY A 397 -4.23 1.98 -6.74
C GLY A 397 -5.11 2.03 -5.50
N CYS A 398 -4.65 2.68 -4.42
CA CYS A 398 -5.39 2.90 -3.18
C CYS A 398 -6.09 4.27 -3.10
N ARG A 399 -6.30 4.95 -4.24
CA ARG A 399 -6.95 6.27 -4.40
C ARG A 399 -6.16 7.46 -3.86
N SER A 400 -4.87 7.31 -3.62
CA SER A 400 -4.00 8.43 -3.31
C SER A 400 -3.66 9.21 -4.58
N CYS A 401 -3.75 10.54 -4.51
CA CYS A 401 -3.36 11.41 -5.62
C CYS A 401 -1.96 11.96 -5.37
N LEU A 402 -1.11 11.89 -6.39
CA LEU A 402 0.15 12.62 -6.39
C LEU A 402 -0.11 14.14 -6.31
N SER A 403 0.85 14.89 -5.78
CA SER A 403 0.86 16.35 -5.99
C SER A 403 1.24 16.66 -7.43
N PRO A 404 0.71 17.75 -8.04
CA PRO A 404 1.19 18.22 -9.32
C PRO A 404 2.69 18.46 -9.29
N TRP A 405 3.38 18.08 -10.35
CA TRP A 405 4.82 18.27 -10.51
C TRP A 405 5.12 18.64 -11.96
N LYS A 406 6.06 19.54 -12.14
CA LYS A 406 6.51 20.01 -13.46
C LYS A 406 7.96 19.62 -13.70
N ASP A 407 8.23 19.23 -14.93
CA ASP A 407 9.58 19.01 -15.41
C ASP A 407 10.38 20.31 -15.58
N GLU A 408 11.63 20.21 -15.99
CA GLU A 408 12.54 21.34 -16.23
C GLU A 408 12.02 22.33 -17.31
N ASN A 409 11.11 21.87 -18.18
CA ASN A 409 10.48 22.67 -19.23
C ASN A 409 9.16 23.30 -18.77
N GLY A 410 8.74 23.06 -17.53
CA GLY A 410 7.48 23.54 -16.97
C GLY A 410 6.25 22.72 -17.34
N ASN A 411 6.41 21.55 -17.97
CA ASN A 411 5.32 20.65 -18.32
C ASN A 411 4.93 19.77 -17.14
N TYR A 412 3.62 19.60 -16.92
CA TYR A 412 3.15 18.65 -15.92
C TYR A 412 3.46 17.21 -16.33
N LYS A 413 3.92 16.42 -15.37
CA LYS A 413 4.12 14.99 -15.54
C LYS A 413 3.35 14.24 -14.46
N PHE A 414 2.53 13.27 -14.87
CA PHE A 414 1.74 12.44 -13.97
C PHE A 414 2.19 10.98 -14.02
N TYR A 415 2.28 10.40 -15.21
CA TYR A 415 2.78 9.03 -15.39
C TYR A 415 4.30 8.95 -15.25
N GLY A 416 4.78 7.78 -14.87
CA GLY A 416 6.19 7.59 -14.54
C GLY A 416 6.56 8.14 -13.17
N ARG A 417 5.58 8.31 -12.26
CA ARG A 417 5.78 8.83 -10.90
C ARG A 417 5.26 7.81 -9.87
N PHE A 418 5.72 7.91 -8.63
CA PHE A 418 5.45 6.90 -7.62
C PHE A 418 5.33 7.47 -6.20
N ASN A 419 4.81 6.64 -5.29
CA ASN A 419 4.77 6.89 -3.85
C ASN A 419 5.82 6.05 -3.15
N GLN A 420 6.64 6.67 -2.30
CA GLN A 420 7.73 6.02 -1.57
C GLN A 420 7.24 5.11 -0.45
N GLY A 421 6.09 5.41 0.16
CA GLY A 421 5.50 4.64 1.23
C GLY A 421 4.52 5.44 2.08
N VAL A 422 3.90 4.76 3.03
CA VAL A 422 2.81 5.28 3.87
C VAL A 422 3.09 4.99 5.34
N VAL A 423 2.72 5.94 6.21
CA VAL A 423 2.55 5.76 7.65
C VAL A 423 1.22 6.38 8.04
N THR A 424 0.44 5.72 8.89
CA THR A 424 -0.88 6.20 9.34
C THR A 424 -0.85 6.56 10.82
N ILE A 425 -1.40 7.73 11.16
CA ILE A 425 -1.64 8.14 12.55
C ILE A 425 -2.98 7.59 13.04
N ASN A 426 -3.01 7.09 14.28
CA ASN A 426 -4.24 6.65 14.93
C ASN A 426 -4.87 7.81 15.73
N LEU A 427 -5.88 8.46 15.16
CA LEU A 427 -6.59 9.57 15.81
C LEU A 427 -7.41 9.12 17.02
N VAL A 428 -7.80 7.84 17.07
CA VAL A 428 -8.50 7.27 18.23
C VAL A 428 -7.57 7.23 19.44
N ASP A 429 -6.30 6.80 19.24
CA ASP A 429 -5.29 6.83 20.30
C ASP A 429 -5.08 8.25 20.83
N VAL A 430 -4.95 9.24 19.95
CA VAL A 430 -4.78 10.65 20.32
C VAL A 430 -5.94 11.11 21.21
N ALA A 431 -7.18 10.84 20.79
CA ALA A 431 -8.39 11.25 21.50
C ALA A 431 -8.50 10.56 22.86
N LEU A 432 -8.37 9.23 22.93
CA LEU A 432 -8.48 8.48 24.17
C LEU A 432 -7.36 8.83 25.16
N SER A 433 -6.12 9.00 24.69
CA SER A 433 -4.97 9.37 25.51
C SER A 433 -5.09 10.78 26.10
N SER A 434 -5.85 11.68 25.44
CA SER A 434 -6.14 13.01 25.98
C SER A 434 -7.09 13.00 27.17
N GLY A 435 -7.92 11.94 27.30
CA GLY A 435 -8.99 11.86 28.30
C GLY A 435 -10.11 12.89 28.09
N GLY A 436 -10.27 13.42 26.88
CA GLY A 436 -11.25 14.45 26.53
C GLY A 436 -10.77 15.90 26.77
N ASP A 437 -9.53 16.08 27.25
CA ASP A 437 -8.91 17.39 27.42
C ASP A 437 -8.38 17.90 26.08
N MET A 438 -8.84 19.08 25.66
CA MET A 438 -8.53 19.63 24.34
C MET A 438 -7.07 20.08 24.21
N ASP A 439 -6.50 20.70 25.25
CA ASP A 439 -5.10 21.16 25.21
C ASP A 439 -4.14 19.96 25.18
N LYS A 440 -4.46 18.93 25.97
CA LYS A 440 -3.73 17.68 25.98
C LYS A 440 -3.86 16.92 24.66
N PHE A 441 -5.05 16.98 24.02
CA PHE A 441 -5.27 16.41 22.69
C PHE A 441 -4.29 16.97 21.67
N TRP A 442 -4.20 18.29 21.54
CA TRP A 442 -3.32 18.93 20.55
C TRP A 442 -1.86 18.61 20.80
N LYS A 443 -1.43 18.61 22.07
CA LYS A 443 -0.05 18.24 22.40
C LYS A 443 0.29 16.79 22.00
N ILE A 444 -0.60 15.85 22.34
CA ILE A 444 -0.42 14.43 21.96
C ILE A 444 -0.44 14.29 20.44
N PHE A 445 -1.31 15.02 19.76
CA PHE A 445 -1.40 14.99 18.30
C PHE A 445 -0.08 15.44 17.64
N ASP A 446 0.51 16.53 18.15
CA ASP A 446 1.82 17.01 17.67
C ASP A 446 2.94 15.99 17.89
N ASP A 447 3.00 15.37 19.08
CA ASP A 447 3.97 14.32 19.41
C ASP A 447 3.83 13.10 18.46
N ARG A 448 2.59 12.71 18.13
CA ARG A 448 2.31 11.60 17.21
C ARG A 448 2.64 11.95 15.75
N LEU A 449 2.41 13.20 15.34
CA LEU A 449 2.80 13.68 14.01
C LEU A 449 4.32 13.68 13.82
N GLU A 450 5.07 14.10 14.85
CA GLU A 450 6.54 14.04 14.79
C GLU A 450 7.04 12.59 14.66
N LEU A 451 6.40 11.66 15.37
CA LEU A 451 6.71 10.24 15.27
C LEU A 451 6.43 9.70 13.86
N CYS A 452 5.27 10.07 13.27
CA CYS A 452 4.94 9.73 11.87
C CYS A 452 5.96 10.31 10.87
N TYR A 453 6.41 11.55 11.07
CA TYR A 453 7.43 12.17 10.24
C TYR A 453 8.72 11.35 10.25
N ARG A 454 9.22 10.98 11.43
CA ARG A 454 10.44 10.18 11.58
C ARG A 454 10.28 8.80 10.94
N ALA A 455 9.11 8.18 11.08
CA ALA A 455 8.79 6.91 10.45
C ALA A 455 8.78 7.00 8.91
N LEU A 456 8.20 8.07 8.35
CA LEU A 456 8.24 8.33 6.91
C LEU A 456 9.67 8.60 6.40
N MET A 457 10.47 9.32 7.19
CA MET A 457 11.88 9.53 6.85
C MET A 457 12.70 8.23 6.83
N CYS A 458 12.33 7.23 7.64
CA CYS A 458 12.94 5.90 7.54
C CYS A 458 12.68 5.29 6.15
N ARG A 459 11.44 5.39 5.62
CA ARG A 459 11.10 4.91 4.27
C ARG A 459 11.88 5.65 3.18
N HIS A 460 11.91 6.98 3.25
CA HIS A 460 12.68 7.79 2.32
C HIS A 460 14.16 7.40 2.31
N ASN A 461 14.77 7.33 3.49
CA ASN A 461 16.18 6.98 3.62
C ASN A 461 16.49 5.54 3.16
N ARG A 462 15.52 4.63 3.25
CA ARG A 462 15.67 3.25 2.78
C ARG A 462 15.82 3.16 1.26
N LEU A 463 15.19 4.06 0.53
CA LEU A 463 15.25 4.09 -0.94
C LEU A 463 16.50 4.81 -1.47
N LYS A 464 17.15 5.66 -0.67
CA LYS A 464 18.37 6.38 -1.09
C LYS A 464 19.49 5.42 -1.45
N GLY A 465 20.19 5.74 -2.54
CA GLY A 465 21.30 4.93 -3.05
C GLY A 465 20.88 3.64 -3.75
N THR A 466 19.57 3.39 -3.90
CA THR A 466 19.09 2.25 -4.68
C THR A 466 19.52 2.40 -6.14
N LEU A 467 20.17 1.38 -6.67
CA LEU A 467 20.59 1.38 -8.07
C LEU A 467 19.43 0.98 -8.99
N SER A 468 19.41 1.54 -10.19
CA SER A 468 18.41 1.23 -11.22
C SER A 468 18.32 -0.26 -11.56
N ASP A 469 19.37 -1.02 -11.27
CA ASP A 469 19.44 -2.48 -11.44
C ASP A 469 18.55 -3.26 -10.48
N ALA A 470 18.10 -2.65 -9.36
CA ALA A 470 17.22 -3.31 -8.40
C ALA A 470 15.85 -3.68 -8.99
N ALA A 471 15.35 -2.84 -9.91
CA ALA A 471 14.10 -3.07 -10.63
C ALA A 471 14.17 -2.45 -12.05
N PRO A 472 14.84 -3.10 -13.01
CA PRO A 472 15.09 -2.51 -14.33
C PRO A 472 13.82 -2.08 -15.07
N ILE A 473 12.73 -2.84 -14.97
CA ILE A 473 11.44 -2.48 -15.60
C ILE A 473 10.92 -1.13 -15.12
N LEU A 474 11.15 -0.79 -13.85
CA LEU A 474 10.72 0.47 -13.25
C LEU A 474 11.66 1.61 -13.63
N TRP A 475 12.96 1.40 -13.46
CA TRP A 475 13.93 2.48 -13.45
C TRP A 475 14.68 2.68 -14.78
N GLN A 476 14.86 1.61 -15.57
CA GLN A 476 15.63 1.65 -16.83
C GLN A 476 14.76 1.58 -18.09
N PHE A 477 13.60 0.88 -18.01
CA PHE A 477 12.85 0.49 -19.21
C PHE A 477 11.49 1.17 -19.35
N GLY A 478 11.26 2.28 -18.65
CA GLY A 478 10.22 3.26 -18.96
C GLY A 478 8.98 3.24 -18.07
N ALA A 479 8.78 2.24 -17.19
CA ALA A 479 7.58 2.24 -16.32
C ALA A 479 7.52 3.49 -15.44
N LEU A 480 8.65 3.89 -14.83
CA LEU A 480 8.79 5.11 -14.05
C LEU A 480 9.86 6.05 -14.62
N ALA A 481 10.96 5.51 -15.11
CA ALA A 481 12.06 6.30 -15.64
C ALA A 481 12.85 5.53 -16.71
N ARG A 482 13.80 6.22 -17.37
CA ARG A 482 14.79 5.64 -18.27
C ARG A 482 16.21 6.01 -17.81
N LEU A 483 16.56 5.55 -16.60
CA LEU A 483 17.89 5.71 -16.03
C LEU A 483 18.88 4.77 -16.73
N LYS A 484 20.15 5.13 -16.70
CA LYS A 484 21.22 4.23 -17.13
C LYS A 484 21.39 3.10 -16.13
N LYS A 485 21.89 1.96 -16.60
CA LYS A 485 22.27 0.83 -15.74
C LYS A 485 23.29 1.30 -14.68
N GLY A 486 23.06 0.92 -13.41
CA GLY A 486 23.90 1.32 -12.28
C GLY A 486 23.70 2.76 -11.81
N GLU A 487 22.79 3.54 -12.38
CA GLU A 487 22.48 4.89 -11.95
C GLU A 487 21.60 4.85 -10.68
N PRO A 488 21.93 5.63 -9.61
CA PRO A 488 21.06 5.73 -8.43
C PRO A 488 19.72 6.41 -8.76
N ILE A 489 18.64 5.96 -8.10
CA ILE A 489 17.30 6.55 -8.26
C ILE A 489 17.12 7.86 -7.48
N ASP A 490 18.14 8.33 -6.76
CA ASP A 490 18.06 9.44 -5.81
C ASP A 490 17.40 10.69 -6.39
N LYS A 491 17.71 11.06 -7.63
CA LYS A 491 17.08 12.23 -8.29
C LYS A 491 15.56 12.13 -8.43
N LEU A 492 14.99 10.91 -8.36
CA LEU A 492 13.55 10.67 -8.41
C LEU A 492 12.89 10.71 -7.02
N LEU A 493 13.68 10.75 -5.94
CA LEU A 493 13.18 10.81 -4.58
C LEU A 493 12.92 12.26 -4.11
N TYR A 494 13.47 13.25 -4.80
CA TYR A 494 13.47 14.65 -4.42
C TYR A 494 12.65 15.53 -5.37
N GLY A 495 12.50 16.81 -5.01
CA GLY A 495 11.87 17.83 -5.86
C GLY A 495 10.37 17.61 -6.12
N GLY A 496 9.70 16.71 -5.38
CA GLY A 496 8.30 16.38 -5.58
C GLY A 496 8.02 15.42 -6.75
N TYR A 497 9.05 14.85 -7.38
CA TYR A 497 8.87 13.85 -8.43
C TYR A 497 8.12 12.62 -7.90
N SER A 498 8.54 12.08 -6.76
CA SER A 498 7.79 11.09 -5.99
C SER A 498 7.11 11.73 -4.78
N THR A 499 6.15 11.03 -4.20
CA THR A 499 5.45 11.45 -2.99
C THR A 499 5.74 10.50 -1.84
N ILE A 500 5.48 10.97 -0.63
CA ILE A 500 5.41 10.15 0.57
C ILE A 500 4.11 10.49 1.28
N SER A 501 3.43 9.51 1.87
CA SER A 501 2.05 9.70 2.33
C SER A 501 1.91 9.53 3.84
N LEU A 502 1.27 10.52 4.49
CA LEU A 502 0.73 10.40 5.82
C LEU A 502 -0.77 10.03 5.71
N GLY A 503 -1.14 8.90 6.28
CA GLY A 503 -2.53 8.48 6.44
C GLY A 503 -3.07 8.84 7.82
N TYR A 504 -4.39 8.77 7.99
CA TYR A 504 -5.03 8.83 9.30
C TYR A 504 -6.15 7.79 9.40
N ALA A 505 -6.43 7.35 10.61
CA ALA A 505 -7.53 6.44 10.91
C ALA A 505 -8.33 6.95 12.10
N GLY A 506 -9.64 6.69 12.11
CA GLY A 506 -10.49 6.95 13.27
C GLY A 506 -10.91 8.40 13.46
N LEU A 507 -11.06 9.21 12.40
CA LEU A 507 -11.53 10.60 12.52
C LEU A 507 -12.94 10.68 13.15
N TYR A 508 -13.85 9.79 12.75
CA TYR A 508 -15.19 9.74 13.31
C TYR A 508 -15.17 9.49 14.83
N GLU A 509 -14.46 8.45 15.24
CA GLU A 509 -14.33 8.05 16.64
C GLU A 509 -13.65 9.13 17.46
N CYS A 510 -12.60 9.74 16.92
CA CYS A 510 -11.89 10.87 17.54
C CYS A 510 -12.84 12.05 17.79
N VAL A 511 -13.53 12.51 16.77
CA VAL A 511 -14.47 13.65 16.89
C VAL A 511 -15.61 13.32 17.83
N LYS A 512 -16.18 12.13 17.75
CA LYS A 512 -17.25 11.68 18.63
C LYS A 512 -16.82 11.62 20.11
N TYR A 513 -15.62 11.12 20.38
CA TYR A 513 -15.08 11.09 21.73
C TYR A 513 -14.84 12.48 22.30
N MET A 514 -14.25 13.39 21.50
CA MET A 514 -13.89 14.74 21.94
C MET A 514 -15.09 15.69 22.04
N THR A 515 -16.13 15.51 21.21
CA THR A 515 -17.26 16.45 21.09
C THR A 515 -18.61 15.85 21.47
N GLY A 516 -18.71 14.52 21.61
CA GLY A 516 -19.98 13.79 21.79
C GLY A 516 -20.81 13.65 20.53
N LYS A 517 -20.39 14.24 19.39
CA LYS A 517 -21.14 14.30 18.12
C LYS A 517 -20.39 13.65 16.95
N SER A 518 -21.12 13.33 15.89
CA SER A 518 -20.51 12.87 14.62
C SER A 518 -19.68 13.98 13.97
N HIS A 519 -18.62 13.62 13.26
CA HIS A 519 -17.82 14.56 12.44
C HIS A 519 -18.63 15.25 11.33
N THR A 520 -19.80 14.71 10.99
CA THR A 520 -20.76 15.29 10.02
C THR A 520 -21.82 16.20 10.68
N ASP A 521 -21.86 16.27 12.02
CA ASP A 521 -22.72 17.21 12.75
C ASP A 521 -22.18 18.63 12.54
N PRO A 522 -23.04 19.62 12.19
CA PRO A 522 -22.60 21.00 11.95
C PRO A 522 -21.77 21.61 13.08
N ASP A 523 -22.04 21.23 14.35
CA ASP A 523 -21.31 21.75 15.51
C ASP A 523 -19.95 21.06 15.71
N ALA A 524 -19.77 19.84 15.23
CA ALA A 524 -18.52 19.07 15.38
C ALA A 524 -17.64 19.11 14.11
N THR A 525 -18.21 19.41 12.96
CA THR A 525 -17.47 19.55 11.68
C THR A 525 -16.29 20.53 11.77
N PRO A 526 -16.39 21.70 12.44
CA PRO A 526 -15.27 22.61 12.61
C PRO A 526 -14.06 21.93 13.26
N PHE A 527 -14.26 21.19 14.36
CA PHE A 527 -13.18 20.46 15.03
C PHE A 527 -12.57 19.40 14.12
N ALA A 528 -13.39 18.64 13.37
CA ALA A 528 -12.87 17.67 12.40
C ALA A 528 -11.99 18.34 11.32
N LEU A 529 -12.40 19.51 10.82
CA LEU A 529 -11.62 20.30 9.86
C LEU A 529 -10.34 20.86 10.49
N ASP A 530 -10.39 21.28 11.76
CA ASP A 530 -9.22 21.78 12.48
C ASP A 530 -8.18 20.67 12.67
N VAL A 531 -8.58 19.44 13.01
CA VAL A 531 -7.69 18.28 13.05
C VAL A 531 -6.99 18.07 11.70
N MET A 532 -7.73 18.18 10.59
CA MET A 532 -7.18 18.00 9.25
C MET A 532 -6.32 19.16 8.76
N LYS A 533 -6.51 20.36 9.30
CA LYS A 533 -5.79 21.59 8.92
C LYS A 533 -4.76 22.02 9.96
N HIS A 534 -4.58 21.23 11.00
CA HIS A 534 -3.72 21.60 12.11
C HIS A 534 -2.32 22.05 11.65
N ARG A 535 -1.79 23.09 12.31
CA ARG A 535 -0.55 23.76 11.93
C ARG A 535 0.62 22.79 11.79
N CYS A 536 0.73 21.80 12.68
CA CYS A 536 1.79 20.79 12.59
C CYS A 536 1.65 19.88 11.37
N VAL A 537 0.44 19.63 10.87
CA VAL A 537 0.24 18.93 9.60
C VAL A 537 0.77 19.77 8.44
N ALA A 538 0.57 21.08 8.47
CA ALA A 538 1.12 22.00 7.49
C ALA A 538 2.66 22.07 7.58
N ASP A 539 3.21 22.24 8.80
CA ASP A 539 4.66 22.27 9.05
C ASP A 539 5.33 20.92 8.68
N PHE A 540 4.66 19.80 8.95
CA PHE A 540 5.06 18.47 8.51
C PHE A 540 5.17 18.36 6.99
N CYS A 541 4.15 18.85 6.27
CA CYS A 541 4.16 18.90 4.81
C CYS A 541 5.29 19.79 4.28
N ASP A 542 5.55 20.91 4.93
CA ASP A 542 6.63 21.83 4.55
C ASP A 542 8.03 21.25 4.84
N ARG A 543 8.20 20.53 5.95
CA ARG A 543 9.45 19.80 6.25
C ARG A 543 9.73 18.72 5.20
N ILE A 544 8.72 17.95 4.80
CA ILE A 544 8.86 16.96 3.72
C ILE A 544 9.17 17.66 2.38
N ARG A 545 8.53 18.79 2.08
CA ARG A 545 8.81 19.55 0.86
C ARG A 545 10.20 20.15 0.85
N ASN A 546 10.65 20.72 1.96
CA ASN A 546 11.97 21.35 2.06
C ASN A 546 13.12 20.33 1.90
N LEU A 547 12.88 19.06 2.20
CA LEU A 547 13.80 17.98 1.83
C LEU A 547 13.81 17.75 0.30
N HIS A 548 12.78 18.24 -0.41
CA HIS A 548 12.53 17.92 -1.80
C HIS A 548 12.70 19.08 -2.79
N SER A 549 12.89 20.34 -2.35
CA SER A 549 13.11 21.44 -3.29
C SER A 549 13.89 22.61 -2.73
N THR A 550 14.79 23.12 -3.53
CA THR A 550 15.46 24.42 -3.37
C THR A 550 14.64 25.61 -3.91
N ASP A 551 13.50 25.39 -4.62
CA ASP A 551 12.84 26.46 -5.39
C ASP A 551 11.31 26.60 -5.26
N LEU A 552 10.61 25.97 -4.28
CA LEU A 552 9.15 26.02 -4.20
C LEU A 552 8.58 27.02 -3.17
N PHE A 553 9.32 28.05 -2.82
CA PHE A 553 8.94 29.07 -1.81
C PHE A 553 7.78 30.00 -2.21
N GLN A 554 7.31 30.02 -3.47
CA GLN A 554 6.36 31.04 -3.94
C GLN A 554 4.86 30.69 -3.85
N PHE A 555 4.46 29.43 -3.66
CA PHE A 555 3.04 29.03 -3.81
C PHE A 555 2.18 29.02 -2.53
N PHE A 556 2.74 29.14 -1.32
CA PHE A 556 1.99 28.99 -0.06
C PHE A 556 1.38 30.24 0.54
N ARG A 557 1.65 31.43 0.01
CA ARG A 557 1.01 32.68 0.49
C ARG A 557 -0.47 32.85 0.11
N GLN A 558 -1.05 31.95 -0.67
CA GLN A 558 -2.43 32.07 -1.18
C GLN A 558 -3.45 31.07 -0.65
N GLY A 559 -3.25 30.46 0.52
CA GLY A 559 -4.31 29.70 1.21
C GLY A 559 -4.89 28.49 0.46
N LYS A 560 -4.21 27.93 -0.54
CA LYS A 560 -4.69 26.76 -1.28
C LYS A 560 -4.32 25.45 -0.56
N ILE A 561 -5.34 24.67 -0.29
CA ILE A 561 -5.35 23.42 0.47
C ILE A 561 -4.31 22.42 -0.05
N ILE A 562 -3.44 21.98 0.86
CA ILE A 562 -2.48 20.91 0.62
C ILE A 562 -3.24 19.60 0.60
N HIS A 563 -3.16 18.85 -0.49
CA HIS A 563 -3.66 17.48 -0.52
C HIS A 563 -2.63 16.55 0.12
N ILE A 564 -2.87 16.25 1.38
CA ILE A 564 -2.36 15.02 2.00
C ILE A 564 -3.18 13.90 1.38
N CYS A 565 -2.54 12.85 0.88
CA CYS A 565 -3.24 11.65 0.45
C CYS A 565 -3.87 10.99 1.69
N ILE A 566 -5.18 11.14 1.81
CA ILE A 566 -5.93 10.71 2.98
C ILE A 566 -6.55 9.36 2.64
N PHE A 567 -6.14 8.32 3.36
CA PHE A 567 -6.78 7.02 3.34
C PHE A 567 -7.87 6.96 4.41
N PHE A 568 -9.12 6.69 4.02
CA PHE A 568 -10.16 6.32 4.96
C PHE A 568 -10.02 4.84 5.30
N ILE A 569 -9.63 4.53 6.53
CA ILE A 569 -9.78 3.20 7.09
C ILE A 569 -11.05 3.24 7.95
N HIS A 570 -12.11 2.60 7.49
CA HIS A 570 -13.32 2.40 8.29
C HIS A 570 -13.08 1.21 9.22
N SER A 571 -13.08 1.42 10.53
CA SER A 571 -13.19 0.33 11.48
C SER A 571 -14.67 -0.04 11.61
N THR A 572 -15.06 -1.23 11.19
CA THR A 572 -16.35 -1.80 11.53
C THR A 572 -16.27 -2.39 12.92
N HIS A 573 -17.02 -1.81 13.85
CA HIS A 573 -17.15 -2.32 15.22
C HIS A 573 -18.02 -3.58 15.18
N ASN A 574 -17.42 -4.75 15.35
CA ASN A 574 -18.15 -5.93 15.80
C ASN A 574 -18.12 -5.93 17.34
N GLY A 575 -19.28 -6.07 17.96
CA GLY A 575 -19.53 -5.89 19.39
C GLY A 575 -18.84 -6.84 20.40
N SER A 576 -17.66 -7.31 20.08
CA SER A 576 -16.78 -8.06 20.98
C SER A 576 -15.47 -7.29 21.12
N GLY A 577 -15.32 -6.44 22.07
CA GLY A 577 -14.19 -5.57 22.47
C GLY A 577 -12.73 -5.93 22.13
N GLU A 578 -12.49 -6.66 21.09
CA GLU A 578 -11.17 -6.94 20.53
C GLU A 578 -10.93 -6.02 19.32
N PHE A 579 -9.87 -5.22 19.40
CA PHE A 579 -9.30 -4.49 18.27
C PHE A 579 -8.86 -5.50 17.22
N ILE A 580 -9.66 -5.72 16.19
CA ILE A 580 -9.24 -6.46 15.01
C ILE A 580 -8.24 -5.56 14.27
N ARG A 581 -6.97 -5.96 14.28
CA ARG A 581 -5.93 -5.42 13.40
C ARG A 581 -6.24 -5.87 11.98
N THR A 582 -7.14 -5.17 11.31
CA THR A 582 -7.28 -5.33 9.85
C THR A 582 -6.22 -4.46 9.19
N CYS A 583 -5.12 -5.09 8.81
CA CYS A 583 -4.24 -4.54 7.80
C CYS A 583 -5.05 -4.40 6.52
N SER A 584 -5.44 -3.17 6.19
CA SER A 584 -6.25 -2.89 5.01
C SER A 584 -5.41 -2.96 3.75
N ARG A 585 -5.09 -4.16 3.31
CA ARG A 585 -5.04 -4.43 1.89
C ARG A 585 -6.49 -4.62 1.46
N CYS A 586 -7.15 -3.50 1.13
CA CYS A 586 -8.41 -3.44 0.39
C CYS A 586 -9.53 -4.34 0.87
N ASP A 587 -10.23 -3.94 1.93
CA ASP A 587 -11.60 -4.38 2.12
C ASP A 587 -12.56 -3.44 1.39
N HIS A 588 -13.38 -4.05 0.53
CA HIS A 588 -14.39 -3.41 -0.30
C HIS A 588 -15.58 -3.04 0.56
N SER A 589 -15.68 -1.83 1.03
CA SER A 589 -16.98 -1.17 1.15
C SER A 589 -16.86 0.28 1.63
N PHE A 590 -17.52 1.15 0.87
CA PHE A 590 -17.86 2.53 1.18
C PHE A 590 -16.80 3.63 1.08
N CYS A 591 -16.57 4.11 -0.16
CA CYS A 591 -16.53 5.54 -0.40
C CYS A 591 -17.91 6.00 -0.87
N ARG A 592 -18.70 6.59 0.00
CA ARG A 592 -19.74 7.52 -0.43
C ARG A 592 -19.11 8.91 -0.47
N VAL A 593 -19.31 9.55 -1.61
CA VAL A 593 -19.01 10.93 -1.92
C VAL A 593 -19.62 11.85 -0.86
N ALA A 594 -18.82 12.71 -0.27
CA ALA A 594 -19.23 14.02 0.17
C ALA A 594 -18.34 15.07 -0.54
#